data_5ca5ccbe5cc33eebfad9087d3e417060
#
_entry.id   5ca5ccbe5cc33eebfad9087d3e417060
#
_cell.length_a   1.000
_cell.length_b   1.000
_cell.length_c   1.000
_cell.angle_alpha   90.00
_cell.angle_beta   90.00
_cell.angle_gamma   90.00
#
_symmetry.space_group_name_H-M   'P 1'
#
loop_
_entity.id
_entity.type
_entity.pdbx_description
1 polymer ?
#
loop_
_entity_poly.entity_id
_entity_poly.type
_entity_poly.pdbx_seq_one_letter_code
_entity_poly.pdbx_strand_id
1 'polypeptide(L)'
;ANNGYYTGHVSILDIHDADNRLLYKPESNPPLQILDPRVVWLISDILSDDSARSTGFGLNSALKLDRIVAVKTGTTTNFHDNWTIGYTPDLVVGVWVGNSGYEAMRDVTGLTGAAPIWHELMRGLLQGRPDHPFTRPDGLIQVEVCDLSGLLPTSACPNTRAEWFIAGTEPTQTDTVYQQIWIDALTNSIANDSTPIERRQSVTVLNLPVEAREWAREQGLPLLSDYSQTSENISQQENQLALLSPRPNTAYRIDPNFDPASQQIQIEVAAGQGISQVTIWADGNLLATFSSPPYQAWWTLSAGEHRFWAEGMDANGQRVKSEIVTIIVAER
;
A
#
# COMPACT_ATOMS: atom_id res chain seq x y z
N ALA A 1 7.72 -20.67 -0.57
CA ALA A 1 8.48 -21.86 -0.18
C ALA A 1 7.58 -23.04 0.22
N ASN A 2 7.02 -23.11 1.41
CA ASN A 2 6.41 -24.34 1.95
C ASN A 2 4.88 -24.46 1.78
N ASN A 3 4.29 -23.76 0.82
CA ASN A 3 2.85 -23.80 0.47
C ASN A 3 1.88 -23.71 1.67
N GLY A 4 2.27 -22.98 2.73
CA GLY A 4 1.45 -22.79 3.92
C GLY A 4 1.54 -23.93 4.95
N TYR A 5 2.46 -24.89 4.78
CA TYR A 5 2.71 -25.93 5.75
C TYR A 5 3.73 -25.53 6.80
N TYR A 6 3.43 -25.81 8.04
CA TYR A 6 4.36 -25.74 9.16
C TYR A 6 4.95 -27.13 9.45
N THR A 7 6.28 -27.23 9.47
CA THR A 7 7.00 -28.50 9.66
C THR A 7 7.67 -28.63 11.03
N GLY A 8 7.56 -27.61 11.89
CA GLY A 8 8.28 -27.55 13.16
C GLY A 8 9.75 -27.16 13.00
N HIS A 9 10.38 -26.85 14.11
CA HIS A 9 11.81 -26.59 14.16
C HIS A 9 12.55 -27.85 14.57
N VAL A 10 13.60 -28.21 13.83
CA VAL A 10 14.49 -29.33 14.15
C VAL A 10 15.88 -28.79 14.37
N SER A 11 16.39 -28.86 15.62
CA SER A 11 17.70 -28.36 15.99
C SER A 11 18.80 -29.39 15.78
N ILE A 12 18.44 -30.66 15.79
CA ILE A 12 19.38 -31.79 15.61
C ILE A 12 18.79 -32.72 14.55
N LEU A 13 19.48 -32.89 13.43
CA LEU A 13 19.04 -33.78 12.35
C LEU A 13 19.28 -35.23 12.66
N ASP A 14 20.43 -35.57 13.20
CA ASP A 14 20.81 -36.87 13.70
C ASP A 14 22.01 -36.80 14.65
N ILE A 15 22.24 -37.85 15.43
CA ILE A 15 23.45 -38.02 16.24
C ILE A 15 24.00 -39.41 15.93
N HIS A 16 25.29 -39.45 15.60
CA HIS A 16 26.01 -40.69 15.39
C HIS A 16 27.14 -40.85 16.41
N ASP A 17 27.50 -42.08 16.74
CA ASP A 17 28.68 -42.40 17.53
C ASP A 17 29.97 -42.41 16.67
N ALA A 18 31.10 -42.71 17.30
CA ALA A 18 32.41 -42.76 16.62
C ALA A 18 32.49 -43.85 15.53
N ASP A 19 31.65 -44.86 15.60
CA ASP A 19 31.54 -45.94 14.64
C ASP A 19 30.46 -45.68 13.57
N ASN A 20 29.98 -44.45 13.47
CA ASN A 20 28.89 -44.00 12.55
C ASN A 20 27.55 -44.72 12.78
N ARG A 21 27.30 -45.25 13.98
CA ARG A 21 26.01 -45.82 14.35
C ARG A 21 25.06 -44.69 14.74
N LEU A 22 23.85 -44.69 14.18
CA LEU A 22 22.79 -43.73 14.50
C LEU A 22 22.35 -43.93 15.98
N LEU A 23 22.55 -42.90 16.81
CA LEU A 23 22.13 -42.86 18.21
C LEU A 23 20.79 -42.12 18.39
N TYR A 24 20.53 -41.13 17.57
CA TYR A 24 19.30 -40.34 17.65
C TYR A 24 18.91 -39.81 16.29
N LYS A 25 17.63 -39.82 16.01
CA LYS A 25 17.00 -39.11 14.91
C LYS A 25 15.65 -38.59 15.41
N PRO A 26 15.34 -37.28 15.22
CA PRO A 26 14.05 -36.77 15.64
C PRO A 26 12.91 -37.49 14.89
N GLU A 27 11.79 -37.70 15.56
CA GLU A 27 10.57 -38.10 14.90
C GLU A 27 10.06 -36.95 14.05
N SER A 28 9.78 -37.19 12.77
CA SER A 28 9.20 -36.17 11.91
C SER A 28 7.71 -36.04 12.22
N ASN A 29 7.31 -34.92 12.77
CA ASN A 29 5.89 -34.59 12.83
C ASN A 29 5.36 -34.36 11.40
N PRO A 30 4.17 -34.84 11.07
CA PRO A 30 3.57 -34.55 9.77
C PRO A 30 3.40 -33.05 9.60
N PRO A 31 3.62 -32.52 8.38
CA PRO A 31 3.40 -31.12 8.11
C PRO A 31 1.96 -30.69 8.42
N LEU A 32 1.78 -29.61 9.16
CA LEU A 32 0.47 -29.06 9.48
C LEU A 32 0.14 -27.89 8.53
N GLN A 33 -0.96 -27.99 7.80
CA GLN A 33 -1.46 -26.87 6.99
C GLN A 33 -1.96 -25.76 7.91
N ILE A 34 -1.28 -24.64 7.96
CA ILE A 34 -1.62 -23.47 8.81
C ILE A 34 -2.13 -22.26 8.01
N LEU A 35 -1.85 -22.21 6.70
CA LEU A 35 -2.34 -21.17 5.80
C LEU A 35 -3.05 -21.80 4.61
N ASP A 36 -4.12 -21.15 4.15
CA ASP A 36 -4.82 -21.54 2.92
C ASP A 36 -3.85 -21.47 1.73
N PRO A 37 -3.66 -22.56 0.96
CA PRO A 37 -2.75 -22.57 -0.18
C PRO A 37 -3.09 -21.52 -1.24
N ARG A 38 -4.35 -21.11 -1.36
CA ARG A 38 -4.77 -20.05 -2.29
C ARG A 38 -4.21 -18.70 -1.87
N VAL A 39 -4.26 -18.38 -0.56
CA VAL A 39 -3.65 -17.16 -0.01
C VAL A 39 -2.14 -17.16 -0.21
N VAL A 40 -1.49 -18.30 0.07
CA VAL A 40 -0.03 -18.45 -0.10
C VAL A 40 0.37 -18.23 -1.56
N TRP A 41 -0.40 -18.80 -2.48
CA TRP A 41 -0.13 -18.63 -3.90
C TRP A 41 -0.32 -17.17 -4.36
N LEU A 42 -1.41 -16.51 -3.95
CA LEU A 42 -1.66 -15.09 -4.27
C LEU A 42 -0.53 -14.18 -3.75
N ILE A 43 -0.03 -14.41 -2.54
CA ILE A 43 1.11 -13.65 -2.01
C ILE A 43 2.38 -13.93 -2.82
N SER A 44 2.61 -15.19 -3.21
CA SER A 44 3.78 -15.54 -4.04
C SER A 44 3.70 -14.93 -5.43
N ASP A 45 2.51 -14.89 -6.03
CA ASP A 45 2.22 -14.25 -7.31
C ASP A 45 2.52 -12.75 -7.25
N ILE A 46 1.95 -12.03 -6.27
CA ILE A 46 2.21 -10.60 -6.04
C ILE A 46 3.71 -10.33 -5.83
N LEU A 47 4.38 -11.15 -4.99
CA LEU A 47 5.79 -10.96 -4.68
C LEU A 47 6.73 -11.37 -5.83
N SER A 48 6.25 -12.07 -6.84
CA SER A 48 7.04 -12.46 -8.02
C SER A 48 6.79 -11.58 -9.25
N ASP A 49 5.85 -10.63 -9.19
CA ASP A 49 5.54 -9.73 -10.29
C ASP A 49 6.56 -8.59 -10.41
N ASP A 50 7.50 -8.75 -11.36
CA ASP A 50 8.51 -7.72 -11.66
C ASP A 50 7.90 -6.45 -12.26
N SER A 51 6.78 -6.56 -12.96
CA SER A 51 6.10 -5.41 -13.58
C SER A 51 5.48 -4.53 -12.51
N ALA A 52 4.78 -5.12 -11.55
CA ALA A 52 4.21 -4.40 -10.41
C ALA A 52 5.28 -3.71 -9.55
N ARG A 53 6.45 -4.35 -9.38
CA ARG A 53 7.59 -3.77 -8.65
C ARG A 53 8.29 -2.62 -9.38
N SER A 54 8.14 -2.53 -10.70
CA SER A 54 8.90 -1.59 -11.53
C SER A 54 8.72 -0.12 -11.14
N THR A 55 7.54 0.25 -10.66
CA THR A 55 7.23 1.62 -10.21
C THR A 55 8.08 2.04 -9.00
N GLY A 56 8.36 1.10 -8.07
CA GLY A 56 9.14 1.41 -6.87
C GLY A 56 10.64 1.12 -6.99
N PHE A 57 11.03 0.15 -7.83
CA PHE A 57 12.40 -0.38 -7.85
C PHE A 57 13.06 -0.34 -9.25
N GLY A 58 12.31 0.04 -10.29
CA GLY A 58 12.76 -0.02 -11.68
C GLY A 58 12.72 -1.44 -12.27
N LEU A 59 12.74 -1.51 -13.60
CA LEU A 59 12.62 -2.78 -14.35
C LEU A 59 13.81 -3.74 -14.20
N ASN A 60 14.99 -3.22 -13.86
CA ASN A 60 16.23 -3.98 -13.77
C ASN A 60 16.83 -3.89 -12.36
N SER A 61 16.00 -3.98 -11.34
CA SER A 61 16.46 -3.96 -9.95
C SER A 61 17.20 -5.25 -9.57
N ALA A 62 17.97 -5.19 -8.48
CA ALA A 62 18.64 -6.37 -7.90
C ALA A 62 17.65 -7.46 -7.41
N LEU A 63 16.34 -7.20 -7.47
CA LEU A 63 15.32 -8.19 -7.11
C LEU A 63 14.91 -9.10 -8.28
N LYS A 64 15.29 -8.74 -9.51
CA LYS A 64 14.95 -9.50 -10.72
C LYS A 64 15.99 -10.59 -10.97
N LEU A 65 15.53 -11.80 -11.16
CA LEU A 65 16.32 -12.94 -11.59
C LEU A 65 15.88 -13.42 -12.99
N ASP A 66 16.61 -14.40 -13.53
CA ASP A 66 16.30 -15.07 -14.81
C ASP A 66 15.11 -16.04 -14.73
N ARG A 67 14.49 -16.15 -13.58
CA ARG A 67 13.35 -17.03 -13.29
C ARG A 67 12.38 -16.38 -12.31
N ILE A 68 11.20 -16.99 -12.13
CA ILE A 68 10.17 -16.51 -11.20
C ILE A 68 10.62 -16.72 -9.76
N VAL A 69 10.74 -15.62 -9.00
CA VAL A 69 11.12 -15.62 -7.59
C VAL A 69 10.27 -14.61 -6.84
N ALA A 70 9.60 -15.06 -5.81
CA ALA A 70 8.91 -14.18 -4.87
C ALA A 70 9.95 -13.51 -3.96
N VAL A 71 9.96 -12.16 -3.89
CA VAL A 71 10.95 -11.42 -3.11
C VAL A 71 10.38 -10.16 -2.49
N LYS A 72 10.82 -9.84 -1.26
CA LYS A 72 10.43 -8.63 -0.53
C LYS A 72 11.63 -8.03 0.20
N THR A 73 11.76 -6.73 0.08
CA THR A 73 12.72 -5.92 0.87
C THR A 73 12.05 -5.37 2.11
N GLY A 74 12.84 -5.14 3.14
CA GLY A 74 12.45 -4.40 4.34
C GLY A 74 13.54 -3.42 4.72
N THR A 75 13.15 -2.24 5.19
CA THR A 75 14.08 -1.24 5.76
C THR A 75 13.45 -0.76 7.05
N THR A 76 14.20 -0.83 8.15
CA THR A 76 13.72 -0.31 9.43
C THR A 76 13.75 1.21 9.45
N THR A 77 12.95 1.80 10.32
CA THR A 77 12.94 3.24 10.55
C THR A 77 14.35 3.74 10.83
N ASN A 78 14.71 4.89 10.27
CA ASN A 78 16.03 5.50 10.37
C ASN A 78 17.21 4.63 9.86
N PHE A 79 16.95 3.65 8.97
CA PHE A 79 17.99 2.84 8.31
C PHE A 79 18.90 2.05 9.27
N HIS A 80 18.41 1.61 10.43
CA HIS A 80 19.21 0.81 11.36
C HIS A 80 19.62 -0.54 10.78
N ASP A 81 18.71 -1.18 10.07
CA ASP A 81 18.96 -2.41 9.33
C ASP A 81 18.05 -2.56 8.12
N ASN A 82 18.39 -3.47 7.25
CA ASN A 82 17.56 -3.82 6.13
C ASN A 82 17.62 -5.31 5.81
N TRP A 83 16.54 -5.79 5.20
CA TRP A 83 16.35 -7.17 4.81
C TRP A 83 16.01 -7.28 3.35
N THR A 84 16.43 -8.38 2.76
CA THR A 84 15.85 -8.90 1.51
C THR A 84 15.64 -10.39 1.68
N ILE A 85 14.38 -10.81 1.57
CA ILE A 85 14.00 -12.23 1.66
C ILE A 85 13.30 -12.59 0.36
N GLY A 86 13.75 -13.65 -0.28
CA GLY A 86 13.09 -14.18 -1.47
C GLY A 86 13.15 -15.68 -1.53
N TYR A 87 12.23 -16.27 -2.30
CA TYR A 87 12.07 -17.71 -2.36
C TYR A 87 11.52 -18.18 -3.71
N THR A 88 11.89 -19.40 -4.03
CA THR A 88 11.25 -20.28 -5.03
C THR A 88 10.47 -21.38 -4.29
N PRO A 89 9.78 -22.30 -4.95
CA PRO A 89 9.24 -23.50 -4.29
C PRO A 89 10.29 -24.29 -3.51
N ASP A 90 11.55 -24.32 -3.99
CA ASP A 90 12.60 -25.22 -3.48
C ASP A 90 13.64 -24.54 -2.59
N LEU A 91 13.70 -23.22 -2.58
CA LEU A 91 14.77 -22.47 -1.92
C LEU A 91 14.24 -21.18 -1.32
N VAL A 92 14.68 -20.85 -0.12
CA VAL A 92 14.49 -19.53 0.50
C VAL A 92 15.84 -18.97 0.92
N VAL A 93 16.07 -17.70 0.62
CA VAL A 93 17.26 -16.96 1.04
C VAL A 93 16.82 -15.65 1.68
N GLY A 94 17.36 -15.41 2.87
CA GLY A 94 17.22 -14.13 3.57
C GLY A 94 18.61 -13.50 3.79
N VAL A 95 18.71 -12.21 3.51
CA VAL A 95 19.90 -11.42 3.78
C VAL A 95 19.53 -10.26 4.67
N TRP A 96 20.29 -10.13 5.75
CA TRP A 96 20.25 -9.00 6.66
C TRP A 96 21.51 -8.18 6.55
N VAL A 97 21.36 -6.86 6.55
CA VAL A 97 22.47 -5.91 6.58
C VAL A 97 22.17 -4.87 7.66
N GLY A 98 23.12 -4.68 8.58
CA GLY A 98 22.99 -3.74 9.67
C GLY A 98 24.27 -3.67 10.50
N ASN A 99 24.33 -2.70 11.41
CA ASN A 99 25.44 -2.54 12.35
C ASN A 99 25.22 -3.40 13.59
N SER A 100 26.27 -4.05 14.09
CA SER A 100 26.21 -4.89 15.29
C SER A 100 25.78 -4.10 16.55
N GLY A 101 26.07 -2.81 16.60
CA GLY A 101 25.69 -1.89 17.68
C GLY A 101 24.34 -1.23 17.49
N TYR A 102 23.55 -1.65 16.49
CA TYR A 102 22.27 -1.05 16.14
C TYR A 102 22.36 0.44 15.76
N GLU A 103 23.50 0.88 15.27
CA GLU A 103 23.69 2.23 14.76
C GLU A 103 23.04 2.38 13.38
N ALA A 104 22.45 3.56 13.11
CA ALA A 104 21.85 3.84 11.82
C ALA A 104 22.90 3.80 10.70
N MET A 105 22.55 3.17 9.58
CA MET A 105 23.32 3.25 8.34
C MET A 105 22.98 4.54 7.58
N ARG A 106 23.84 4.98 6.69
CA ARG A 106 23.62 6.18 5.89
C ARG A 106 22.95 5.80 4.57
N ASP A 107 21.67 6.13 4.43
CA ASP A 107 20.88 5.98 3.20
C ASP A 107 20.91 4.57 2.56
N VAL A 108 21.07 3.52 3.38
CA VAL A 108 21.11 2.14 2.91
C VAL A 108 19.76 1.50 3.10
N THR A 109 19.08 1.22 2.01
CA THR A 109 17.76 0.53 1.99
C THR A 109 17.92 -0.96 1.74
N GLY A 110 16.83 -1.73 1.89
CA GLY A 110 16.83 -3.14 1.49
C GLY A 110 17.23 -3.37 0.03
N LEU A 111 16.91 -2.41 -0.85
CA LEU A 111 17.27 -2.49 -2.26
C LEU A 111 18.77 -2.24 -2.52
N THR A 112 19.39 -1.32 -1.79
CA THR A 112 20.78 -0.91 -2.00
C THR A 112 21.77 -1.69 -1.12
N GLY A 113 21.32 -2.25 0.00
CA GLY A 113 22.13 -3.02 0.95
C GLY A 113 21.98 -4.52 0.76
N ALA A 114 20.89 -5.10 1.23
CA ALA A 114 20.69 -6.55 1.25
C ALA A 114 20.38 -7.16 -0.12
N ALA A 115 19.71 -6.44 -1.03
CA ALA A 115 19.25 -7.02 -2.29
C ALA A 115 20.39 -7.42 -3.25
N PRO A 116 21.50 -6.67 -3.42
CA PRO A 116 22.59 -7.10 -4.26
C PRO A 116 23.24 -8.40 -3.77
N ILE A 117 23.42 -8.55 -2.46
CA ILE A 117 23.96 -9.76 -1.84
C ILE A 117 23.00 -10.93 -2.03
N TRP A 118 21.72 -10.70 -1.79
CA TRP A 118 20.66 -11.67 -2.01
C TRP A 118 20.61 -12.13 -3.48
N HIS A 119 20.73 -11.21 -4.42
CA HIS A 119 20.73 -11.51 -5.86
C HIS A 119 21.84 -12.48 -6.24
N GLU A 120 23.07 -12.19 -5.81
CA GLU A 120 24.24 -13.04 -6.11
C GLU A 120 24.11 -14.43 -5.45
N LEU A 121 23.64 -14.48 -4.20
CA LEU A 121 23.40 -15.75 -3.51
C LEU A 121 22.33 -16.59 -4.23
N MET A 122 21.17 -16.00 -4.56
CA MET A 122 20.10 -16.70 -5.25
C MET A 122 20.56 -17.19 -6.62
N ARG A 123 21.23 -16.35 -7.40
CA ARG A 123 21.78 -16.72 -8.71
C ARG A 123 22.75 -17.90 -8.61
N GLY A 124 23.68 -17.86 -7.64
CA GLY A 124 24.63 -18.94 -7.45
C GLY A 124 23.99 -20.25 -6.97
N LEU A 125 23.06 -20.17 -6.02
CA LEU A 125 22.37 -21.35 -5.46
C LEU A 125 21.39 -21.99 -6.43
N LEU A 126 20.82 -21.22 -7.37
CA LEU A 126 19.89 -21.71 -8.38
C LEU A 126 20.58 -22.16 -9.67
N GLN A 127 21.86 -21.89 -9.84
CA GLN A 127 22.61 -22.30 -11.02
C GLN A 127 22.57 -23.82 -11.20
N GLY A 128 22.14 -24.28 -12.38
CA GLY A 128 22.02 -25.70 -12.71
C GLY A 128 20.83 -26.42 -12.06
N ARG A 129 19.99 -25.72 -11.29
CA ARG A 129 18.76 -26.30 -10.76
C ARG A 129 17.60 -26.09 -11.74
N PRO A 130 16.68 -27.05 -11.82
CA PRO A 130 15.46 -26.88 -12.63
C PRO A 130 14.64 -25.68 -12.10
N ASP A 131 13.90 -25.06 -13.00
CA ASP A 131 12.98 -23.99 -12.66
C ASP A 131 11.60 -24.60 -12.36
N HIS A 132 11.16 -24.48 -11.11
CA HIS A 132 9.85 -24.95 -10.66
C HIS A 132 8.95 -23.73 -10.40
N PRO A 133 7.85 -23.58 -11.16
CA PRO A 133 6.90 -22.51 -10.93
C PRO A 133 6.12 -22.71 -9.63
N PHE A 134 5.57 -21.63 -9.08
CA PHE A 134 4.58 -21.71 -8.01
C PHE A 134 3.29 -22.37 -8.53
N THR A 135 3.02 -23.59 -8.09
CA THR A 135 1.83 -24.34 -8.52
C THR A 135 0.57 -23.66 -8.00
N ARG A 136 -0.28 -23.22 -8.92
CA ARG A 136 -1.57 -22.60 -8.57
C ARG A 136 -2.54 -23.66 -8.06
N PRO A 137 -3.10 -23.49 -6.85
CA PRO A 137 -4.13 -24.40 -6.32
C PRO A 137 -5.49 -24.16 -6.98
N ASP A 138 -6.38 -25.13 -6.84
CA ASP A 138 -7.78 -24.97 -7.23
C ASP A 138 -8.50 -23.92 -6.37
N GLY A 139 -9.59 -23.37 -6.92
CA GLY A 139 -10.41 -22.36 -6.22
C GLY A 139 -9.92 -20.94 -6.36
N LEU A 140 -8.99 -20.68 -7.26
CA LEU A 140 -8.64 -19.35 -7.75
C LEU A 140 -9.29 -19.11 -9.11
N ILE A 141 -9.83 -17.91 -9.29
CA ILE A 141 -10.41 -17.46 -10.56
C ILE A 141 -9.71 -16.19 -11.01
N GLN A 142 -9.65 -15.98 -12.31
CA GLN A 142 -9.11 -14.77 -12.91
C GLN A 142 -10.27 -13.90 -13.36
N VAL A 143 -10.27 -12.64 -12.96
CA VAL A 143 -11.30 -11.64 -13.30
C VAL A 143 -10.61 -10.42 -13.88
N GLU A 144 -11.17 -9.89 -14.96
CA GLU A 144 -10.73 -8.63 -15.53
C GLU A 144 -11.25 -7.48 -14.67
N VAL A 145 -10.35 -6.59 -14.25
CA VAL A 145 -10.65 -5.44 -13.41
C VAL A 145 -10.08 -4.16 -14.02
N CYS A 146 -10.68 -3.04 -13.68
CA CYS A 146 -10.15 -1.74 -14.03
C CYS A 146 -8.84 -1.49 -13.28
N ASP A 147 -7.79 -1.06 -13.97
CA ASP A 147 -6.41 -1.02 -13.45
C ASP A 147 -6.23 -0.14 -12.20
N LEU A 148 -6.97 0.96 -12.11
CA LEU A 148 -6.85 1.91 -11.00
C LEU A 148 -7.73 1.52 -9.80
N SER A 149 -8.98 1.11 -10.04
CA SER A 149 -9.93 0.83 -8.96
C SER A 149 -9.92 -0.61 -8.47
N GLY A 150 -9.47 -1.55 -9.30
CA GLY A 150 -9.61 -2.98 -9.03
C GLY A 150 -11.05 -3.51 -9.09
N LEU A 151 -12.02 -2.69 -9.51
CA LEU A 151 -13.43 -3.06 -9.68
C LEU A 151 -13.72 -3.57 -11.09
N LEU A 152 -14.93 -4.12 -11.31
CA LEU A 152 -15.33 -4.60 -12.64
C LEU A 152 -15.33 -3.43 -13.64
N PRO A 153 -14.76 -3.63 -14.84
CA PRO A 153 -14.58 -2.53 -15.78
C PRO A 153 -15.91 -2.07 -16.37
N THR A 154 -15.97 -0.77 -16.66
CA THR A 154 -17.03 -0.13 -17.45
C THR A 154 -16.45 0.31 -18.80
N SER A 155 -17.30 0.82 -19.70
CA SER A 155 -16.84 1.42 -20.96
C SER A 155 -15.97 2.66 -20.78
N ALA A 156 -15.98 3.27 -19.59
CA ALA A 156 -15.14 4.43 -19.27
C ALA A 156 -13.74 4.03 -18.80
N CYS A 157 -13.52 2.78 -18.40
CA CYS A 157 -12.23 2.29 -17.95
C CYS A 157 -11.25 2.18 -19.13
N PRO A 158 -10.17 2.96 -19.19
CA PRO A 158 -9.27 2.99 -20.33
C PRO A 158 -8.34 1.78 -20.40
N ASN A 159 -7.98 1.23 -19.23
CA ASN A 159 -7.09 0.09 -19.12
C ASN A 159 -7.66 -0.92 -18.13
N THR A 160 -7.59 -2.18 -18.51
CA THR A 160 -7.98 -3.31 -17.66
C THR A 160 -6.82 -4.25 -17.48
N ARG A 161 -6.87 -5.04 -16.41
CA ARG A 161 -5.92 -6.11 -16.16
C ARG A 161 -6.63 -7.32 -15.57
N ALA A 162 -6.09 -8.48 -15.83
CA ALA A 162 -6.59 -9.73 -15.27
C ALA A 162 -5.95 -9.97 -13.91
N GLU A 163 -6.76 -10.06 -12.85
CA GLU A 163 -6.31 -10.30 -11.48
C GLU A 163 -6.86 -11.61 -10.94
N TRP A 164 -6.11 -12.24 -10.04
CA TRP A 164 -6.49 -13.48 -9.40
C TRP A 164 -7.23 -13.24 -8.08
N PHE A 165 -8.34 -13.96 -7.91
CA PHE A 165 -9.17 -13.92 -6.71
C PHE A 165 -9.43 -15.33 -6.18
N ILE A 166 -9.61 -15.47 -4.87
CA ILE A 166 -10.24 -16.66 -4.32
C ILE A 166 -11.70 -16.62 -4.75
N ALA A 167 -12.18 -17.70 -5.36
CA ALA A 167 -13.57 -17.77 -5.85
C ALA A 167 -14.57 -17.37 -4.77
N GLY A 168 -15.43 -16.39 -5.07
CA GLY A 168 -16.38 -15.77 -4.16
C GLY A 168 -15.86 -14.52 -3.43
N THR A 169 -14.62 -14.08 -3.72
CA THR A 169 -14.06 -12.80 -3.18
C THR A 169 -13.76 -11.78 -4.27
N GLU A 170 -14.04 -12.10 -5.51
CA GLU A 170 -13.92 -11.19 -6.65
C GLU A 170 -14.84 -9.96 -6.51
N PRO A 171 -14.49 -8.81 -7.09
CA PRO A 171 -15.31 -7.63 -7.04
C PRO A 171 -16.67 -7.88 -7.74
N THR A 172 -17.74 -7.43 -7.09
CA THR A 172 -19.11 -7.48 -7.63
C THR A 172 -19.60 -6.11 -8.08
N GLN A 173 -18.88 -5.05 -7.73
CA GLN A 173 -19.20 -3.68 -8.10
C GLN A 173 -18.44 -3.27 -9.36
N THR A 174 -19.09 -2.48 -10.21
CA THR A 174 -18.45 -1.86 -11.36
C THR A 174 -17.66 -0.63 -10.97
N ASP A 175 -16.66 -0.29 -11.78
CA ASP A 175 -15.84 0.90 -11.59
C ASP A 175 -16.68 2.17 -11.54
N THR A 176 -16.40 3.02 -10.57
CA THR A 176 -17.00 4.34 -10.37
C THR A 176 -15.98 5.47 -10.44
N VAL A 177 -14.71 5.11 -10.55
CA VAL A 177 -13.58 6.06 -10.59
C VAL A 177 -13.50 6.72 -11.97
N TYR A 178 -13.52 5.92 -13.04
CA TYR A 178 -13.54 6.45 -14.38
C TYR A 178 -14.95 6.79 -14.82
N GLN A 179 -15.16 8.02 -15.27
CA GLN A 179 -16.44 8.50 -15.77
C GLN A 179 -16.28 9.14 -17.13
N GLN A 180 -17.17 8.83 -18.04
CA GLN A 180 -17.25 9.51 -19.33
C GLN A 180 -18.25 10.67 -19.23
N ILE A 181 -17.78 11.88 -19.45
CA ILE A 181 -18.62 13.08 -19.44
C ILE A 181 -18.56 13.79 -20.79
N TRP A 182 -19.60 14.57 -21.07
CA TRP A 182 -19.61 15.49 -22.21
C TRP A 182 -19.24 16.87 -21.75
N ILE A 183 -18.32 17.53 -22.45
CA ILE A 183 -17.91 18.90 -22.18
C ILE A 183 -18.17 19.77 -23.39
N ASP A 184 -18.33 21.06 -23.17
CA ASP A 184 -18.26 22.07 -24.21
C ASP A 184 -16.79 22.40 -24.51
N ALA A 185 -16.32 22.03 -25.69
CA ALA A 185 -14.92 22.17 -26.12
C ALA A 185 -14.44 23.63 -26.10
N LEU A 186 -15.34 24.62 -26.16
CA LEU A 186 -14.97 26.04 -26.15
C LEU A 186 -14.79 26.58 -24.72
N THR A 187 -15.64 26.17 -23.80
CA THR A 187 -15.64 26.69 -22.42
C THR A 187 -15.00 25.74 -21.41
N ASN A 188 -14.70 24.49 -21.83
CA ASN A 188 -14.21 23.41 -20.98
C ASN A 188 -15.11 23.12 -19.77
N SER A 189 -16.41 23.43 -19.89
CA SER A 189 -17.42 23.14 -18.86
C SER A 189 -18.26 21.93 -19.24
N ILE A 190 -18.92 21.29 -18.25
CA ILE A 190 -19.82 20.17 -18.53
C ILE A 190 -20.91 20.63 -19.49
N ALA A 191 -21.08 19.91 -20.59
CA ALA A 191 -22.07 20.20 -21.59
C ALA A 191 -23.49 19.95 -21.04
N ASN A 192 -24.42 20.84 -21.40
CA ASN A 192 -25.83 20.75 -21.06
C ASN A 192 -26.71 20.78 -22.33
N ASP A 193 -28.01 20.81 -22.18
CA ASP A 193 -28.96 20.79 -23.31
C ASP A 193 -28.83 21.99 -24.24
N SER A 194 -28.32 23.13 -23.76
CA SER A 194 -28.07 24.32 -24.56
C SER A 194 -26.72 24.32 -25.31
N THR A 195 -25.85 23.37 -25.01
CA THR A 195 -24.56 23.22 -25.70
C THR A 195 -24.78 22.66 -27.11
N PRO A 196 -24.34 23.38 -28.16
CA PRO A 196 -24.41 22.87 -29.54
C PRO A 196 -23.72 21.55 -29.72
N ILE A 197 -24.27 20.63 -30.52
CA ILE A 197 -23.75 19.28 -30.75
C ILE A 197 -22.31 19.31 -31.26
N GLU A 198 -21.98 20.28 -32.14
CA GLU A 198 -20.67 20.44 -32.74
C GLU A 198 -19.60 20.81 -31.73
N ARG A 199 -19.99 21.29 -30.55
CA ARG A 199 -19.10 21.67 -29.45
C ARG A 199 -19.02 20.63 -28.34
N ARG A 200 -19.85 19.61 -28.40
CA ARG A 200 -19.84 18.54 -27.40
C ARG A 200 -18.67 17.59 -27.66
N GLN A 201 -17.79 17.46 -26.69
CA GLN A 201 -16.68 16.54 -26.71
C GLN A 201 -16.82 15.56 -25.54
N SER A 202 -16.69 14.25 -25.82
CA SER A 202 -16.63 13.24 -24.77
C SER A 202 -15.20 13.16 -24.20
N VAL A 203 -15.07 13.22 -22.88
CA VAL A 203 -13.81 13.07 -22.17
C VAL A 203 -13.97 12.05 -21.04
N THR A 204 -12.94 11.25 -20.83
CA THR A 204 -12.87 10.36 -19.67
C THR A 204 -12.18 11.10 -18.54
N VAL A 205 -12.80 11.17 -17.38
CA VAL A 205 -12.32 11.86 -16.20
C VAL A 205 -12.30 10.93 -15.00
N LEU A 206 -11.51 11.30 -13.99
CA LEU A 206 -11.43 10.56 -12.73
C LEU A 206 -12.28 11.24 -11.66
N ASN A 207 -13.17 10.47 -11.06
CA ASN A 207 -13.89 10.85 -9.85
C ASN A 207 -13.17 10.27 -8.63
N LEU A 208 -12.16 11.00 -8.17
CA LEU A 208 -11.31 10.59 -7.05
C LEU A 208 -11.74 11.26 -5.74
N PRO A 209 -11.54 10.60 -4.60
CA PRO A 209 -11.65 11.23 -3.30
C PRO A 209 -10.66 12.39 -3.18
N VAL A 210 -10.95 13.35 -2.28
CA VAL A 210 -10.18 14.61 -2.17
C VAL A 210 -8.68 14.32 -1.97
N GLU A 211 -8.38 13.29 -1.22
CA GLU A 211 -7.03 12.84 -0.84
C GLU A 211 -6.14 12.47 -2.04
N ALA A 212 -6.74 11.94 -3.10
CA ALA A 212 -6.01 11.47 -4.28
C ALA A 212 -5.94 12.51 -5.41
N ARG A 213 -6.67 13.65 -5.29
CA ARG A 213 -6.78 14.61 -6.38
C ARG A 213 -5.49 15.36 -6.68
N GLU A 214 -4.70 15.69 -5.66
CA GLU A 214 -3.43 16.36 -5.84
C GLU A 214 -2.44 15.46 -6.58
N TRP A 215 -2.32 14.21 -6.15
CA TRP A 215 -1.54 13.21 -6.87
C TRP A 215 -1.98 13.09 -8.35
N ALA A 216 -3.29 13.02 -8.60
CA ALA A 216 -3.79 12.89 -9.98
C ALA A 216 -3.44 14.13 -10.84
N ARG A 217 -3.48 15.33 -10.27
CA ARG A 217 -3.05 16.57 -10.97
C ARG A 217 -1.56 16.55 -11.28
N GLU A 218 -0.73 16.10 -10.35
CA GLU A 218 0.72 15.92 -10.58
C GLU A 218 1.02 14.93 -11.70
N GLN A 219 0.16 13.90 -11.85
CA GLN A 219 0.25 12.94 -12.95
C GLN A 219 -0.41 13.43 -14.25
N GLY A 220 -0.98 14.65 -14.29
CA GLY A 220 -1.66 15.20 -15.45
C GLY A 220 -2.97 14.48 -15.79
N LEU A 221 -3.60 13.81 -14.82
CA LEU A 221 -4.84 13.08 -15.02
C LEU A 221 -6.05 14.02 -14.91
N PRO A 222 -7.01 13.99 -15.85
CA PRO A 222 -8.18 14.84 -15.82
C PRO A 222 -9.14 14.42 -14.69
N LEU A 223 -9.46 15.35 -13.80
CA LEU A 223 -10.40 15.12 -12.71
C LEU A 223 -11.79 15.65 -13.05
N LEU A 224 -12.82 14.97 -12.60
CA LEU A 224 -14.22 15.45 -12.70
C LEU A 224 -14.37 16.84 -12.08
N SER A 225 -13.65 17.13 -11.00
CA SER A 225 -13.65 18.44 -10.33
C SER A 225 -13.08 19.59 -11.16
N ASP A 226 -12.31 19.31 -12.21
CA ASP A 226 -11.68 20.33 -13.04
C ASP A 226 -12.63 20.88 -14.11
N TYR A 227 -13.77 20.20 -14.31
CA TYR A 227 -14.81 20.60 -15.23
C TYR A 227 -15.93 21.28 -14.44
N SER A 228 -16.18 22.55 -14.73
CA SER A 228 -17.20 23.37 -14.04
C SER A 228 -18.57 22.73 -14.10
N GLN A 229 -19.06 22.23 -12.98
CA GLN A 229 -20.50 22.13 -12.74
C GLN A 229 -21.01 23.50 -12.32
N THR A 230 -22.23 23.84 -12.67
CA THR A 230 -22.88 25.13 -12.31
C THR A 230 -22.47 25.61 -10.91
N SER A 231 -22.28 26.90 -10.75
CA SER A 231 -21.66 27.63 -9.64
C SER A 231 -22.01 27.21 -8.20
N GLU A 232 -23.08 26.46 -7.98
CA GLU A 232 -23.50 26.01 -6.65
C GLU A 232 -22.72 24.78 -6.12
N ASN A 233 -22.16 23.94 -7.02
CA ASN A 233 -21.39 22.78 -6.62
C ASN A 233 -19.89 23.03 -6.45
N ILE A 234 -19.36 24.09 -7.06
CA ILE A 234 -17.94 24.48 -6.96
C ILE A 234 -17.63 24.92 -5.53
N SER A 235 -18.54 25.72 -4.91
CA SER A 235 -18.33 26.22 -3.55
C SER A 235 -18.34 25.14 -2.47
N GLN A 236 -19.03 24.01 -2.68
CA GLN A 236 -19.05 22.90 -1.72
C GLN A 236 -17.79 22.02 -1.78
N GLN A 237 -17.13 21.91 -2.95
CA GLN A 237 -15.92 21.09 -3.09
C GLN A 237 -14.65 21.87 -2.77
N GLU A 238 -14.62 23.19 -3.03
CA GLU A 238 -13.51 24.06 -2.65
C GLU A 238 -13.38 24.23 -1.13
N ASN A 239 -14.45 24.01 -0.39
CA ASN A 239 -14.52 24.18 1.06
C ASN A 239 -14.54 22.86 1.83
N GLN A 240 -13.90 21.79 1.32
CA GLN A 240 -13.83 20.51 2.02
C GLN A 240 -12.53 20.35 2.78
N LEU A 241 -12.64 19.70 3.96
CA LEU A 241 -11.54 19.26 4.78
C LEU A 241 -11.66 17.74 5.00
N ALA A 242 -10.57 17.00 4.88
CA ALA A 242 -10.52 15.58 5.18
C ALA A 242 -9.23 15.22 5.91
N LEU A 243 -9.32 14.35 6.94
CA LEU A 243 -8.15 13.70 7.52
C LEU A 243 -7.67 12.58 6.60
N LEU A 244 -6.38 12.61 6.22
CA LEU A 244 -5.70 11.57 5.45
C LEU A 244 -5.13 10.49 6.36
N SER A 245 -4.61 10.92 7.52
CA SER A 245 -4.02 10.09 8.56
C SER A 245 -4.40 10.66 9.94
N PRO A 246 -4.74 9.80 10.92
CA PRO A 246 -4.97 8.36 10.81
C PRO A 246 -6.25 8.01 10.05
N ARG A 247 -6.36 6.77 9.58
CA ARG A 247 -7.61 6.27 8.97
C ARG A 247 -8.62 5.89 10.05
N PRO A 248 -9.92 6.01 9.78
CA PRO A 248 -10.97 5.57 10.71
C PRO A 248 -10.78 4.10 11.12
N ASN A 249 -11.05 3.81 12.40
CA ASN A 249 -10.96 2.45 12.98
C ASN A 249 -9.57 1.80 12.91
N THR A 250 -8.51 2.58 12.74
CA THR A 250 -7.14 2.06 12.83
C THR A 250 -6.79 1.80 14.31
N ALA A 251 -6.21 0.64 14.57
CA ALA A 251 -5.69 0.28 15.89
C ALA A 251 -4.16 0.46 15.93
N TYR A 252 -3.69 1.15 16.95
CA TYR A 252 -2.27 1.31 17.25
C TYR A 252 -1.93 0.59 18.55
N ARG A 253 -0.66 0.31 18.77
CA ARG A 253 -0.18 -0.30 20.02
C ARG A 253 1.06 0.41 20.49
N ILE A 254 1.09 0.72 21.80
CA ILE A 254 2.28 1.24 22.46
C ILE A 254 3.20 0.06 22.79
N ASP A 255 4.47 0.15 22.39
CA ASP A 255 5.49 -0.84 22.75
C ASP A 255 6.25 -0.31 23.98
N PRO A 256 6.21 -1.03 25.14
CA PRO A 256 6.87 -0.58 26.37
C PRO A 256 8.40 -0.58 26.29
N ASN A 257 8.99 -1.19 25.25
CA ASN A 257 10.44 -1.23 25.06
C ASN A 257 11.00 0.02 24.38
N PHE A 258 10.14 0.89 23.87
CA PHE A 258 10.54 2.15 23.22
C PHE A 258 10.17 3.36 24.06
N ASP A 259 10.95 4.43 23.92
CA ASP A 259 10.63 5.71 24.56
C ASP A 259 9.23 6.18 24.13
N PRO A 260 8.30 6.42 25.05
CA PRO A 260 6.96 6.92 24.74
C PRO A 260 6.97 8.17 23.84
N ALA A 261 7.94 9.08 24.05
CA ALA A 261 8.05 10.29 23.25
C ALA A 261 8.42 10.05 21.78
N SER A 262 9.02 8.89 21.46
CA SER A 262 9.37 8.50 20.11
C SER A 262 8.23 7.81 19.36
N GLN A 263 7.17 7.38 20.07
CA GLN A 263 6.04 6.67 19.50
C GLN A 263 4.97 7.67 19.06
N GLN A 264 5.08 8.16 17.85
CA GLN A 264 4.22 9.19 17.28
C GLN A 264 3.57 8.72 16.00
N ILE A 265 2.36 9.22 15.75
CA ILE A 265 1.70 9.11 14.45
C ILE A 265 1.60 10.49 13.80
N GLN A 266 1.68 10.49 12.50
CA GLN A 266 1.45 11.69 11.73
C GLN A 266 -0.05 11.91 11.52
N ILE A 267 -0.53 13.09 11.88
CA ILE A 267 -1.87 13.55 11.57
C ILE A 267 -1.77 14.43 10.33
N GLU A 268 -2.43 14.03 9.27
CA GLU A 268 -2.34 14.70 7.97
C GLU A 268 -3.73 15.09 7.48
N VAL A 269 -3.85 16.29 6.91
CA VAL A 269 -5.13 16.86 6.46
C VAL A 269 -5.01 17.33 5.01
N ALA A 270 -6.01 16.98 4.19
CA ALA A 270 -6.25 17.61 2.90
C ALA A 270 -7.27 18.73 3.04
N ALA A 271 -7.01 19.84 2.37
CA ALA A 271 -7.91 20.98 2.30
C ALA A 271 -8.16 21.39 0.86
N GLY A 272 -9.42 21.75 0.55
CA GLY A 272 -9.77 22.34 -0.73
C GLY A 272 -9.15 23.73 -0.93
N GLN A 273 -9.03 24.17 -2.18
CA GLN A 273 -8.36 25.45 -2.56
C GLN A 273 -8.99 26.69 -1.91
N GLY A 274 -10.27 26.62 -1.52
CA GLY A 274 -10.96 27.70 -0.83
C GLY A 274 -10.66 27.84 0.67
N ILE A 275 -9.85 26.94 1.25
CA ILE A 275 -9.53 26.94 2.68
C ILE A 275 -8.23 27.72 2.92
N SER A 276 -8.32 28.79 3.69
CA SER A 276 -7.20 29.69 3.95
C SER A 276 -6.38 29.36 5.20
N GLN A 277 -6.95 28.61 6.13
CA GLN A 277 -6.30 28.20 7.38
C GLN A 277 -6.84 26.86 7.82
N VAL A 278 -5.96 25.98 8.27
CA VAL A 278 -6.31 24.63 8.78
C VAL A 278 -5.80 24.48 10.21
N THR A 279 -6.71 24.08 11.09
CA THR A 279 -6.42 23.77 12.49
C THR A 279 -6.72 22.32 12.76
N ILE A 280 -5.75 21.58 13.31
CA ILE A 280 -5.87 20.16 13.62
C ILE A 280 -6.13 20.01 15.11
N TRP A 281 -7.10 19.19 15.46
CA TRP A 281 -7.54 18.91 16.82
C TRP A 281 -7.36 17.42 17.16
N ALA A 282 -6.94 17.16 18.39
CA ALA A 282 -6.86 15.84 18.99
C ALA A 282 -7.57 15.87 20.36
N ASP A 283 -8.61 15.07 20.56
CA ASP A 283 -9.38 14.95 21.81
C ASP A 283 -9.87 16.31 22.38
N GLY A 284 -10.19 17.24 21.52
CA GLY A 284 -10.62 18.58 21.90
C GLY A 284 -9.48 19.57 22.21
N ASN A 285 -8.24 19.12 22.13
CA ASN A 285 -7.08 19.97 22.30
C ASN A 285 -6.52 20.40 20.94
N LEU A 286 -6.09 21.66 20.84
CA LEU A 286 -5.41 22.18 19.67
C LEU A 286 -4.07 21.47 19.48
N LEU A 287 -3.88 20.79 18.35
CA LEU A 287 -2.62 20.15 18.00
C LEU A 287 -1.69 21.08 17.18
N ALA A 288 -2.22 21.67 16.11
CA ALA A 288 -1.47 22.60 15.25
C ALA A 288 -2.40 23.47 14.42
N THR A 289 -1.88 24.61 13.95
CA THR A 289 -2.57 25.51 12.99
C THR A 289 -1.62 25.88 11.86
N PHE A 290 -2.10 25.84 10.62
CA PHE A 290 -1.34 26.08 9.41
C PHE A 290 -2.05 27.09 8.52
N SER A 291 -1.29 27.94 7.85
CA SER A 291 -1.79 28.90 6.84
C SER A 291 -1.53 28.46 5.40
N SER A 292 -0.79 27.37 5.21
CA SER A 292 -0.47 26.80 3.90
C SER A 292 -0.08 25.31 4.05
N PRO A 293 -0.24 24.50 3.01
CA PRO A 293 0.20 23.10 3.01
C PRO A 293 1.75 23.00 3.14
N PRO A 294 2.28 21.86 3.62
CA PRO A 294 1.53 20.67 4.03
C PRO A 294 0.90 20.84 5.42
N TYR A 295 -0.33 20.34 5.59
CA TYR A 295 -1.07 20.38 6.86
C TYR A 295 -0.81 19.10 7.64
N GLN A 296 0.35 19.01 8.31
CA GLN A 296 0.83 17.80 8.97
C GLN A 296 1.29 18.11 10.39
N ALA A 297 0.85 17.33 11.37
CA ALA A 297 1.27 17.42 12.76
C ALA A 297 1.58 16.04 13.32
N TRP A 298 2.47 15.98 14.31
CA TRP A 298 2.80 14.76 15.01
C TRP A 298 2.04 14.67 16.33
N TRP A 299 1.45 13.51 16.60
CA TRP A 299 0.77 13.23 17.86
C TRP A 299 1.38 12.00 18.53
N THR A 300 1.79 12.16 19.82
CA THR A 300 2.38 11.06 20.59
C THR A 300 1.30 10.10 21.06
N LEU A 301 1.52 8.79 20.86
CA LEU A 301 0.57 7.76 21.24
C LEU A 301 0.29 7.80 22.74
N SER A 302 -0.97 7.79 23.11
CA SER A 302 -1.45 7.55 24.47
C SER A 302 -2.54 6.46 24.42
N ALA A 303 -2.65 5.65 25.47
CA ALA A 303 -3.59 4.55 25.50
C ALA A 303 -5.04 5.04 25.58
N GLY A 304 -5.93 4.39 24.84
CA GLY A 304 -7.37 4.70 24.84
C GLY A 304 -7.98 4.91 23.46
N GLU A 305 -9.19 5.45 23.47
CA GLU A 305 -9.89 5.92 22.27
C GLU A 305 -9.56 7.39 22.06
N HIS A 306 -9.13 7.76 20.83
CA HIS A 306 -8.74 9.12 20.48
C HIS A 306 -9.48 9.62 19.25
N ARG A 307 -9.84 10.91 19.25
CA ARG A 307 -10.64 11.55 18.21
C ARG A 307 -9.88 12.71 17.60
N PHE A 308 -9.76 12.67 16.28
CA PHE A 308 -9.10 13.71 15.49
C PHE A 308 -10.06 14.33 14.50
N TRP A 309 -9.96 15.66 14.30
CA TRP A 309 -10.65 16.38 13.25
C TRP A 309 -9.86 17.61 12.85
N ALA A 310 -10.20 18.17 11.71
CA ALA A 310 -9.67 19.46 11.27
C ALA A 310 -10.78 20.50 11.17
N GLU A 311 -10.46 21.75 11.45
CA GLU A 311 -11.30 22.92 11.21
C GLU A 311 -10.54 23.88 10.30
N GLY A 312 -11.25 24.51 9.35
CA GLY A 312 -10.68 25.48 8.43
C GLY A 312 -11.59 26.69 8.27
N MET A 313 -11.05 27.73 7.63
CA MET A 313 -11.78 28.94 7.28
C MET A 313 -11.88 29.03 5.76
N ASP A 314 -13.08 29.12 5.22
CA ASP A 314 -13.24 29.34 3.78
C ASP A 314 -12.98 30.81 3.38
N ALA A 315 -12.98 31.09 2.08
CA ALA A 315 -12.74 32.44 1.54
C ALA A 315 -13.79 33.47 2.00
N ASN A 316 -14.95 33.01 2.49
CA ASN A 316 -16.03 33.87 3.00
C ASN A 316 -15.94 34.06 4.53
N GLY A 317 -14.94 33.47 5.20
CA GLY A 317 -14.78 33.49 6.65
C GLY A 317 -15.71 32.52 7.38
N GLN A 318 -16.31 31.55 6.67
CA GLN A 318 -17.14 30.53 7.26
C GLN A 318 -16.28 29.36 7.73
N ARG A 319 -16.58 28.82 8.92
CA ARG A 319 -15.87 27.65 9.45
C ARG A 319 -16.37 26.38 8.78
N VAL A 320 -15.40 25.59 8.34
CA VAL A 320 -15.60 24.24 7.78
C VAL A 320 -14.94 23.23 8.71
N LYS A 321 -15.58 22.09 8.94
CA LYS A 321 -15.09 21.03 9.79
C LYS A 321 -15.04 19.70 9.02
N SER A 322 -13.98 18.94 9.22
CA SER A 322 -13.87 17.57 8.68
C SER A 322 -14.76 16.60 9.45
N GLU A 323 -14.93 15.39 8.91
CA GLU A 323 -15.42 14.26 9.70
C GLU A 323 -14.47 13.98 10.86
N ILE A 324 -15.00 13.39 11.94
CA ILE A 324 -14.22 12.98 13.12
C ILE A 324 -13.70 11.58 12.86
N VAL A 325 -12.38 11.41 12.93
CA VAL A 325 -11.72 10.11 12.85
C VAL A 325 -11.42 9.61 14.26
N THR A 326 -11.88 8.41 14.56
CA THR A 326 -11.62 7.75 15.85
C THR A 326 -10.63 6.62 15.64
N ILE A 327 -9.63 6.52 16.52
CA ILE A 327 -8.66 5.43 16.60
C ILE A 327 -8.65 4.81 17.98
N ILE A 328 -8.11 3.60 18.09
CA ILE A 328 -7.88 2.91 19.37
C ILE A 328 -6.39 2.66 19.52
N VAL A 329 -5.84 3.07 20.65
CA VAL A 329 -4.45 2.80 21.04
C VAL A 329 -4.46 1.85 22.22
N ALA A 330 -3.96 0.63 22.00
CA ALA A 330 -3.86 -0.40 23.03
C ALA A 330 -2.52 -0.30 23.79
N GLU A 331 -2.57 -0.41 25.11
CA GLU A 331 -1.42 -0.87 25.90
C GLU A 331 -1.30 -2.39 25.76
N ARG A 332 -0.09 -2.89 25.85
CA ARG A 332 0.16 -4.34 25.78
C ARG A 332 -0.35 -5.07 27.00
#